data_bffa2f51632ab91891e1ed975781984e
#
_entry.id   bffa2f51632ab91891e1ed975781984e
#
_cell.length_a   1.000
_cell.length_b   1.000
_cell.length_c   1.000
_cell.angle_alpha   90.00
_cell.angle_beta   90.00
_cell.angle_gamma   90.00
#
_symmetry.space_group_name_H-M   'P 1'
#
loop_
_entity.id
_entity.type
_entity.pdbx_description
1 polymer ?
#
loop_
_entity_poly.entity_id
_entity_poly.type
_entity_poly.pdbx_seq_one_letter_code
_entity_poly.pdbx_strand_id
1 'polypeptide(L)'
;MGSLFSSSIKMSKQELDDALKKAKEIASSAPVVVFSKTYCGYCNRVKNLLTQVGATYKVIELDELGDGSQIQSALAHWTGLGTVPNVFIGGKHIGGCDTVVGKHQRNELLPLLQEAAAAAKNSAQL
;
A
#
# COMPACT_ATOMS: atom_id res chain seq x y z
N MET A 1 27.91 -4.72 16.40
CA MET A 1 27.01 -4.28 16.61
C MET A 1 26.29 -3.52 15.68
N GLY A 2 26.32 -3.48 14.46
CA GLY A 2 25.61 -2.74 13.50
C GLY A 2 24.14 -2.70 13.73
N SER A 3 23.73 -3.47 14.64
CA SER A 3 22.31 -3.53 14.92
C SER A 3 21.70 -2.21 15.31
N LEU A 4 22.51 -1.24 15.61
CA LEU A 4 21.98 0.04 15.96
C LEU A 4 21.14 0.65 14.88
N PHE A 5 21.45 0.33 13.64
CA PHE A 5 20.74 0.96 12.59
C PHE A 5 19.45 0.32 12.29
N SER A 6 19.38 -0.95 12.50
CA SER A 6 18.14 -1.63 12.28
C SER A 6 17.32 -1.60 13.52
N SER A 7 17.77 -0.82 14.46
CA SER A 7 17.14 -0.81 15.75
C SER A 7 15.74 -0.32 15.76
N SER A 8 15.34 0.39 14.74
CA SER A 8 14.00 0.89 14.76
C SER A 8 13.01 -0.24 14.94
N ILE A 9 13.22 -1.37 14.29
CA ILE A 9 12.29 -2.49 14.42
C ILE A 9 13.06 -3.79 14.50
N LYS A 10 12.98 -4.42 15.67
CA LYS A 10 13.53 -5.75 15.81
C LYS A 10 12.38 -6.67 16.02
N MET A 11 12.04 -7.40 15.02
CA MET A 11 10.91 -8.31 15.06
C MET A 11 11.40 -9.74 15.10
N SER A 12 10.74 -10.56 15.89
CA SER A 12 10.95 -12.00 15.83
C SER A 12 10.39 -12.51 14.51
N LYS A 13 10.76 -13.74 14.16
CA LYS A 13 10.21 -14.37 12.97
C LYS A 13 8.69 -14.44 13.04
N GLN A 14 8.16 -14.78 14.22
CA GLN A 14 6.72 -14.89 14.40
C GLN A 14 6.04 -13.53 14.21
N GLU A 15 6.62 -12.48 14.76
CA GLU A 15 6.06 -11.13 14.61
C GLU A 15 6.07 -10.70 13.15
N LEU A 16 7.15 -10.99 12.44
CA LEU A 16 7.23 -10.67 11.03
C LEU A 16 6.20 -11.47 10.22
N ASP A 17 6.05 -12.77 10.50
CA ASP A 17 5.06 -13.59 9.80
C ASP A 17 3.64 -13.06 10.02
N ASP A 18 3.32 -12.68 11.26
CA ASP A 18 2.01 -12.12 11.59
C ASP A 18 1.77 -10.80 10.86
N ALA A 19 2.79 -9.93 10.84
CA ALA A 19 2.69 -8.64 10.17
C ALA A 19 2.56 -8.81 8.66
N LEU A 20 3.29 -9.77 8.08
CA LEU A 20 3.17 -10.09 6.66
C LEU A 20 1.77 -10.55 6.30
N LYS A 21 1.21 -11.44 7.11
CA LYS A 21 -0.15 -11.93 6.88
C LYS A 21 -1.14 -10.77 6.92
N LYS A 22 -1.00 -9.92 7.93
CA LYS A 22 -1.90 -8.77 8.08
C LYS A 22 -1.75 -7.79 6.93
N ALA A 23 -0.51 -7.48 6.52
CA ALA A 23 -0.26 -6.56 5.42
C ALA A 23 -0.89 -7.08 4.12
N LYS A 24 -0.75 -8.38 3.86
CA LYS A 24 -1.31 -8.99 2.65
C LYS A 24 -2.83 -8.99 2.66
N GLU A 25 -3.43 -9.24 3.81
CA GLU A 25 -4.88 -9.18 3.96
C GLU A 25 -5.40 -7.78 3.70
N ILE A 26 -4.73 -6.77 4.28
CA ILE A 26 -5.11 -5.38 4.07
C ILE A 26 -4.97 -4.99 2.59
N ALA A 27 -3.87 -5.37 1.97
CA ALA A 27 -3.60 -5.03 0.57
C ALA A 27 -4.67 -5.58 -0.38
N SER A 28 -5.34 -6.67 0.01
CA SER A 28 -6.40 -7.29 -0.79
C SER A 28 -7.79 -6.89 -0.33
N SER A 29 -7.90 -6.04 0.69
CA SER A 29 -9.19 -5.75 1.31
C SER A 29 -10.05 -4.76 0.53
N ALA A 30 -9.50 -4.16 -0.51
CA ALA A 30 -10.22 -3.23 -1.37
C ALA A 30 -9.55 -3.21 -2.74
N PRO A 31 -10.26 -2.76 -3.79
CA PRO A 31 -9.67 -2.70 -5.13
C PRO A 31 -8.42 -1.83 -5.22
N VAL A 32 -8.36 -0.78 -4.43
CA VAL A 32 -7.19 0.10 -4.34
C VAL A 32 -6.89 0.36 -2.87
N VAL A 33 -5.66 0.09 -2.45
CA VAL A 33 -5.22 0.32 -1.07
C VAL A 33 -3.96 1.16 -1.09
N VAL A 34 -3.95 2.22 -0.31
CA VAL A 34 -2.80 3.11 -0.17
C VAL A 34 -2.33 3.06 1.27
N PHE A 35 -1.14 2.49 1.48
CA PHE A 35 -0.49 2.59 2.78
C PHE A 35 0.18 3.96 2.83
N SER A 36 -0.08 4.70 3.88
CA SER A 36 0.20 6.13 3.96
C SER A 36 0.63 6.50 5.37
N LYS A 37 1.05 7.74 5.54
CA LYS A 37 1.16 8.38 6.85
C LYS A 37 0.53 9.76 6.73
N THR A 38 -0.10 10.20 7.81
CA THR A 38 -0.91 11.42 7.77
C THR A 38 -0.11 12.67 7.41
N TYR A 39 1.21 12.67 7.71
CA TYR A 39 2.07 13.82 7.48
C TYR A 39 2.87 13.73 6.18
N CYS A 40 2.57 12.78 5.32
CA CYS A 40 3.37 12.51 4.13
C CYS A 40 2.84 13.25 2.90
N GLY A 41 3.65 14.16 2.36
CA GLY A 41 3.27 14.95 1.18
C GLY A 41 3.10 14.12 -0.08
N TYR A 42 3.96 13.14 -0.30
CA TYR A 42 3.84 12.25 -1.46
C TYR A 42 2.61 11.36 -1.35
N CYS A 43 2.21 11.00 -0.12
CA CYS A 43 0.98 10.26 0.10
C CYS A 43 -0.23 11.10 -0.33
N ASN A 44 -0.22 12.38 0.04
CA ASN A 44 -1.30 13.30 -0.34
C ASN A 44 -1.37 13.44 -1.86
N ARG A 45 -0.23 13.48 -2.52
CA ARG A 45 -0.19 13.58 -3.98
C ARG A 45 -0.86 12.38 -4.64
N VAL A 46 -0.58 11.18 -4.15
CA VAL A 46 -1.20 9.96 -4.67
C VAL A 46 -2.70 9.96 -4.40
N LYS A 47 -3.11 10.32 -3.19
CA LYS A 47 -4.52 10.39 -2.83
C LYS A 47 -5.27 11.36 -3.74
N ASN A 48 -4.68 12.54 -3.97
CA ASN A 48 -5.29 13.54 -4.84
C ASN A 48 -5.42 13.02 -6.27
N LEU A 49 -4.39 12.36 -6.77
CA LEU A 49 -4.43 11.78 -8.11
C LEU A 49 -5.54 10.75 -8.23
N LEU A 50 -5.62 9.84 -7.26
CA LEU A 50 -6.66 8.79 -7.28
C LEU A 50 -8.06 9.40 -7.23
N THR A 51 -8.25 10.41 -6.41
CA THR A 51 -9.51 11.13 -6.34
C THR A 51 -9.83 11.80 -7.68
N GLN A 52 -8.83 12.43 -8.29
CA GLN A 52 -9.00 13.14 -9.55
C GLN A 52 -9.43 12.22 -10.68
N VAL A 53 -8.89 11.02 -10.73
CA VAL A 53 -9.26 10.05 -11.77
C VAL A 53 -10.52 9.26 -11.44
N GLY A 54 -11.17 9.58 -10.32
CA GLY A 54 -12.45 8.97 -9.96
C GLY A 54 -12.35 7.61 -9.29
N ALA A 55 -11.17 7.24 -8.79
CA ALA A 55 -11.00 5.94 -8.13
C ALA A 55 -11.56 5.97 -6.71
N THR A 56 -12.15 4.86 -6.30
CA THR A 56 -12.47 4.63 -4.89
C THR A 56 -11.28 3.89 -4.30
N TYR A 57 -10.76 4.37 -3.18
CA TYR A 57 -9.58 3.76 -2.59
C TYR A 57 -9.64 3.77 -1.08
N LYS A 58 -8.96 2.80 -0.48
CA LYS A 58 -8.87 2.65 0.97
C LYS A 58 -7.50 3.13 1.42
N VAL A 59 -7.46 3.97 2.44
CA VAL A 59 -6.21 4.50 2.98
C VAL A 59 -5.93 3.88 4.33
N ILE A 60 -4.71 3.41 4.52
CA ILE A 60 -4.24 2.88 5.79
C ILE A 60 -3.15 3.82 6.29
N GLU A 61 -3.48 4.62 7.29
CA GLU A 61 -2.51 5.54 7.88
C GLU A 61 -1.70 4.80 8.94
N LEU A 62 -0.49 4.42 8.59
CA LEU A 62 0.35 3.58 9.45
C LEU A 62 0.71 4.26 10.76
N ASP A 63 0.79 5.59 10.77
CA ASP A 63 1.09 6.33 11.98
C ASP A 63 -0.06 6.35 12.98
N GLU A 64 -1.25 5.94 12.55
CA GLU A 64 -2.41 5.87 13.42
C GLU A 64 -2.67 4.46 13.96
N LEU A 65 -1.86 3.48 13.54
CA LEU A 65 -2.03 2.10 13.98
C LEU A 65 -0.99 1.74 15.03
N GLY A 66 -1.40 0.97 16.03
CA GLY A 66 -0.49 0.52 17.06
C GLY A 66 0.62 -0.37 16.52
N ASP A 67 0.34 -1.12 15.45
CA ASP A 67 1.31 -2.00 14.82
C ASP A 67 1.77 -1.46 13.45
N GLY A 68 1.62 -0.16 13.22
CA GLY A 68 1.97 0.44 11.95
C GLY A 68 3.42 0.23 11.53
N SER A 69 4.36 0.29 12.48
CA SER A 69 5.76 0.08 12.19
C SER A 69 6.04 -1.36 11.75
N GLN A 70 5.39 -2.31 12.37
CA GLN A 70 5.54 -3.72 12.01
C GLN A 70 4.97 -3.98 10.62
N ILE A 71 3.82 -3.37 10.31
CA ILE A 71 3.23 -3.50 8.97
C ILE A 71 4.16 -2.87 7.93
N GLN A 72 4.75 -1.72 8.24
CA GLN A 72 5.69 -1.06 7.33
C GLN A 72 6.90 -1.93 7.06
N SER A 73 7.45 -2.56 8.11
CA SER A 73 8.57 -3.49 7.96
C SER A 73 8.18 -4.70 7.12
N ALA A 74 6.99 -5.22 7.32
CA ALA A 74 6.49 -6.35 6.55
C ALA A 74 6.34 -5.96 5.07
N LEU A 75 5.84 -4.77 4.79
CA LEU A 75 5.73 -4.28 3.42
C LEU A 75 7.10 -4.19 2.75
N ALA A 76 8.10 -3.68 3.47
CA ALA A 76 9.46 -3.60 2.95
C ALA A 76 10.00 -4.99 2.63
N HIS A 77 9.77 -5.94 3.53
CA HIS A 77 10.22 -7.31 3.35
C HIS A 77 9.52 -7.98 2.15
N TRP A 78 8.23 -7.76 2.02
CA TRP A 78 7.42 -8.39 0.98
C TRP A 78 7.63 -7.76 -0.40
N THR A 79 7.59 -6.44 -0.47
CA THR A 79 7.56 -5.74 -1.76
C THR A 79 8.90 -5.11 -2.15
N GLY A 80 9.84 -5.01 -1.20
CA GLY A 80 11.08 -4.28 -1.41
C GLY A 80 10.95 -2.78 -1.21
N LEU A 81 9.74 -2.28 -0.94
CA LEU A 81 9.51 -0.85 -0.73
C LEU A 81 9.10 -0.61 0.72
N GLY A 82 9.97 0.08 1.46
CA GLY A 82 9.75 0.35 2.88
C GLY A 82 9.26 1.75 3.18
N THR A 83 8.99 2.55 2.17
CA THR A 83 8.52 3.93 2.34
C THR A 83 7.04 4.04 2.02
N VAL A 84 6.44 5.17 2.38
CA VAL A 84 5.06 5.49 2.01
C VAL A 84 5.06 6.66 1.04
N PRO A 85 4.11 6.76 0.13
CA PRO A 85 2.98 5.87 -0.06
C PRO A 85 3.41 4.53 -0.66
N ASN A 86 2.64 3.49 -0.37
CA ASN A 86 2.84 2.18 -0.97
C ASN A 86 1.47 1.70 -1.44
N VAL A 87 1.30 1.53 -2.74
CA VAL A 87 0.00 1.39 -3.38
C VAL A 87 -0.20 0.00 -3.96
N PHE A 88 -1.38 -0.56 -3.71
CA PHE A 88 -1.80 -1.84 -4.25
C PHE A 88 -3.09 -1.65 -5.06
N ILE A 89 -3.16 -2.28 -6.21
CA ILE A 89 -4.36 -2.25 -7.05
C ILE A 89 -4.70 -3.69 -7.42
N GLY A 90 -5.93 -4.11 -7.09
CA GLY A 90 -6.35 -5.48 -7.30
C GLY A 90 -5.51 -6.48 -6.50
N GLY A 91 -5.03 -6.08 -5.35
CA GLY A 91 -4.18 -6.91 -4.50
C GLY A 91 -2.74 -7.00 -4.96
N LYS A 92 -2.38 -6.34 -6.06
CA LYS A 92 -1.03 -6.40 -6.61
C LYS A 92 -0.25 -5.14 -6.27
N HIS A 93 1.01 -5.32 -5.93
CA HIS A 93 1.89 -4.19 -5.59
C HIS A 93 2.16 -3.34 -6.81
N ILE A 94 1.87 -2.05 -6.71
CA ILE A 94 2.16 -1.09 -7.77
C ILE A 94 3.45 -0.33 -7.46
N GLY A 95 3.53 0.27 -6.28
CA GLY A 95 4.72 1.00 -5.88
C GLY A 95 4.39 2.30 -5.16
N GLY A 96 5.33 3.23 -5.20
CA GLY A 96 5.21 4.52 -4.55
C GLY A 96 4.65 5.60 -5.47
N CYS A 97 4.84 6.85 -5.04
CA CYS A 97 4.29 8.00 -5.75
C CYS A 97 4.80 8.08 -7.19
N ASP A 98 6.12 7.96 -7.39
CA ASP A 98 6.68 8.11 -8.74
C ASP A 98 6.14 7.04 -9.69
N THR A 99 5.98 5.82 -9.21
CA THR A 99 5.46 4.73 -10.03
C THR A 99 4.00 4.99 -10.42
N VAL A 100 3.19 5.40 -9.45
CA VAL A 100 1.77 5.68 -9.71
C VAL A 100 1.61 6.85 -10.69
N VAL A 101 2.34 7.94 -10.43
CA VAL A 101 2.30 9.12 -11.31
C VAL A 101 2.79 8.78 -12.71
N GLY A 102 3.87 8.00 -12.81
CA GLY A 102 4.38 7.55 -14.09
C GLY A 102 3.38 6.72 -14.88
N LYS A 103 2.70 5.81 -14.21
CA LYS A 103 1.64 5.02 -14.86
C LYS A 103 0.51 5.91 -15.36
N HIS A 104 0.12 6.90 -14.55
CA HIS A 104 -0.91 7.85 -14.98
C HIS A 104 -0.48 8.61 -16.23
N GLN A 105 0.77 9.07 -16.26
CA GLN A 105 1.30 9.82 -17.40
C GLN A 105 1.37 8.99 -18.68
N ARG A 106 1.52 7.66 -18.53
CA ARG A 106 1.56 6.76 -19.68
C ARG A 106 0.20 6.14 -19.99
N ASN A 107 -0.86 6.63 -19.34
CA ASN A 107 -2.22 6.11 -19.52
C ASN A 107 -2.36 4.64 -19.14
N GLU A 108 -1.55 4.19 -18.19
CA GLU A 108 -1.57 2.80 -17.70
C GLU A 108 -2.33 2.67 -16.38
N LEU A 109 -2.56 3.77 -15.68
CA LEU A 109 -3.19 3.71 -14.36
C LEU A 109 -4.69 3.41 -14.45
N LEU A 110 -5.39 4.13 -15.30
CA LEU A 110 -6.85 4.00 -15.38
C LEU A 110 -7.30 2.58 -15.76
N PRO A 111 -6.66 1.90 -16.74
CA PRO A 111 -7.03 0.50 -17.02
C PRO A 111 -6.86 -0.42 -15.82
N LEU A 112 -5.80 -0.22 -15.01
CA LEU A 112 -5.60 -1.03 -13.81
C LEU A 112 -6.72 -0.79 -12.80
N LEU A 113 -7.10 0.47 -12.62
CA LEU A 113 -8.17 0.84 -11.69
C LEU A 113 -9.50 0.25 -12.14
N GLN A 114 -9.78 0.31 -13.44
CA GLN A 114 -11.02 -0.21 -14.00
C GLN A 114 -11.08 -1.73 -13.87
N GLU A 115 -9.97 -2.40 -14.13
CA GLU A 115 -9.90 -3.85 -14.01
C GLU A 115 -10.12 -4.29 -12.56
N ALA A 116 -9.49 -3.61 -11.62
CA ALA A 116 -9.63 -3.94 -10.21
C ALA A 116 -11.06 -3.69 -9.72
N ALA A 117 -11.68 -2.60 -10.17
CA ALA A 117 -13.06 -2.31 -9.81
C ALA A 117 -14.02 -3.34 -10.38
N ALA A 118 -13.81 -3.77 -11.62
CA ALA A 118 -14.63 -4.79 -12.27
C ALA A 118 -14.48 -6.15 -11.56
N ALA A 119 -13.27 -6.52 -11.19
CA ALA A 119 -13.01 -7.78 -10.50
C ALA A 119 -13.70 -7.79 -9.13
N ALA A 120 -13.64 -6.68 -8.40
CA ALA A 120 -14.29 -6.56 -7.09
C ALA A 120 -15.82 -6.68 -7.23
N LYS A 121 -16.37 -6.06 -8.28
CA LYS A 121 -17.80 -6.09 -8.52
C LYS A 121 -18.26 -7.51 -8.86
N ASN A 122 -17.48 -8.22 -9.69
CA ASN A 122 -17.80 -9.60 -10.04
C ASN A 122 -17.73 -10.50 -8.82
N SER A 123 -16.73 -10.31 -7.95
CA SER A 123 -16.63 -11.08 -6.73
C SER A 123 -17.83 -10.85 -5.81
N ALA A 124 -18.31 -9.61 -5.75
CA ALA A 124 -19.44 -9.27 -4.91
C ALA A 124 -20.74 -9.93 -5.39
N GLN A 125 -20.81 -10.32 -6.65
CA GLN A 125 -21.99 -10.96 -7.20
C GLN A 125 -21.99 -12.48 -7.01
N LEU A 126 -20.86 -13.00 -6.61
CA LEU A 126 -20.75 -14.43 -6.35
C LEU A 126 -21.18 -14.75 -4.94
#